data_200cf1e1368330679ce85c2430492ff0
#
_entry.id   200cf1e1368330679ce85c2430492ff0
#
_cell.length_a   1.000
_cell.length_b   1.000
_cell.length_c   1.000
_cell.angle_alpha   90.00
_cell.angle_beta   90.00
_cell.angle_gamma   90.00
#
_symmetry.space_group_name_H-M   'P 1'
#
loop_
_entity.id
_entity.type
_entity.pdbx_description
1 polymer ?
#
loop_
_entity_poly.entity_id
_entity_poly.type
_entity_poly.pdbx_seq_one_letter_code
_entity_poly.pdbx_strand_id
1 'polypeptide(L)'
;DDEVVVGFFDADTRSPVLLGMLHSSAHAAPLTPSNDNHEKTFKSRSGIQVLVNDEDTVITLSTPGGHSLVLDDKNGEVVLTDSNGNSLKFSSAGITLESSADLKLKVSADAKLEFGGSGEVSAGSQLKLEGSAGIEVSSGGTAKLKGSLVQIN
;
A
#
# COMPACT_ATOMS: atom_id res chain seq x y z
N ASP A 1 13.33 16.44 29.24
CA ASP A 1 12.72 15.93 30.49
C ASP A 1 11.31 15.44 30.14
N ASP A 2 10.98 14.23 30.60
CA ASP A 2 9.67 13.63 30.34
C ASP A 2 8.75 13.86 31.53
N GLU A 3 7.49 14.18 31.29
CA GLU A 3 6.46 14.22 32.31
C GLU A 3 5.84 12.84 32.48
N VAL A 4 5.67 12.40 33.73
CA VAL A 4 5.22 11.04 34.03
C VAL A 4 4.12 11.04 35.10
N VAL A 5 3.25 10.04 35.03
CA VAL A 5 2.29 9.72 36.12
C VAL A 5 2.89 8.66 37.01
N VAL A 6 2.94 8.94 38.28
CA VAL A 6 3.47 8.05 39.31
C VAL A 6 2.37 7.68 40.30
N GLY A 7 2.20 6.39 40.55
CA GLY A 7 1.41 5.88 41.66
C GLY A 7 2.30 5.42 42.81
N PHE A 8 1.71 5.15 43.97
CA PHE A 8 2.42 4.67 45.13
C PHE A 8 1.70 3.45 45.72
N PHE A 9 2.45 2.38 46.02
CA PHE A 9 1.91 1.24 46.73
C PHE A 9 1.51 1.59 48.16
N ASP A 10 0.33 1.19 48.61
CA ASP A 10 -0.22 1.42 49.94
C ASP A 10 -0.10 2.90 50.42
N ALA A 11 -0.17 3.85 49.50
CA ALA A 11 0.07 5.28 49.75
C ALA A 11 1.46 5.60 50.34
N ASP A 12 2.43 4.68 50.25
CA ASP A 12 3.80 4.91 50.70
C ASP A 12 4.61 5.61 49.60
N THR A 13 4.91 6.89 49.79
CA THR A 13 5.69 7.73 48.88
C THR A 13 7.12 7.25 48.61
N ARG A 14 7.62 6.29 49.40
CA ARG A 14 8.94 5.67 49.21
C ARG A 14 8.93 4.52 48.19
N SER A 15 7.72 4.10 47.74
CA SER A 15 7.54 3.02 46.80
C SER A 15 6.81 3.49 45.52
N PRO A 16 7.44 4.36 44.71
CA PRO A 16 6.83 4.89 43.51
C PRO A 16 6.75 3.84 42.40
N VAL A 17 5.67 3.85 41.65
CA VAL A 17 5.45 3.03 40.44
C VAL A 17 5.12 3.98 39.30
N LEU A 18 5.90 3.89 38.21
CA LEU A 18 5.63 4.62 36.98
C LEU A 18 4.40 4.02 36.28
N LEU A 19 3.32 4.76 36.17
CA LEU A 19 2.07 4.36 35.53
C LEU A 19 2.00 4.69 34.04
N GLY A 20 2.73 5.72 33.61
CA GLY A 20 2.77 6.15 32.23
C GLY A 20 3.50 7.47 32.02
N MET A 21 3.57 7.88 30.78
CA MET A 21 4.14 9.16 30.36
C MET A 21 3.02 10.09 29.91
N LEU A 22 3.21 11.39 30.10
CA LEU A 22 2.29 12.43 29.66
C LEU A 22 2.85 13.16 28.45
N HIS A 23 1.96 13.63 27.61
CA HIS A 23 2.31 14.62 26.60
C HIS A 23 2.39 16.01 27.24
N SER A 24 3.31 16.83 26.77
CA SER A 24 3.56 18.17 27.29
C SER A 24 3.76 19.17 26.15
N SER A 25 3.97 20.42 26.47
CA SER A 25 4.30 21.45 25.48
C SER A 25 5.63 21.19 24.74
N ALA A 26 6.56 20.45 25.39
CA ALA A 26 7.81 20.01 24.77
C ALA A 26 7.65 18.72 23.96
N HIS A 27 6.70 17.87 24.33
CA HIS A 27 6.39 16.58 23.70
C HIS A 27 4.89 16.51 23.40
N ALA A 28 4.46 17.27 22.38
CA ALA A 28 3.05 17.34 22.00
C ALA A 28 2.46 15.98 21.63
N ALA A 29 1.19 15.79 21.92
CA ALA A 29 0.45 14.62 21.46
C ALA A 29 0.48 14.52 19.94
N PRO A 30 0.55 13.31 19.36
CA PRO A 30 0.59 13.11 17.91
C PRO A 30 -0.70 13.53 17.20
N LEU A 31 -1.81 13.64 17.93
CA LEU A 31 -3.10 14.18 17.48
C LEU A 31 -3.57 15.24 18.46
N THR A 32 -4.23 16.27 17.96
CA THR A 32 -4.95 17.23 18.81
C THR A 32 -6.24 16.58 19.30
N PRO A 33 -6.47 16.48 20.62
CA PRO A 33 -7.71 15.93 21.15
C PRO A 33 -8.93 16.73 20.67
N SER A 34 -9.99 16.02 20.26
CA SER A 34 -11.28 16.59 19.92
C SER A 34 -12.40 15.93 20.73
N ASN A 35 -13.53 16.61 20.90
CA ASN A 35 -14.68 16.06 21.60
C ASN A 35 -15.31 14.89 20.86
N ASP A 36 -15.19 14.87 19.53
CA ASP A 36 -15.79 13.84 18.66
C ASP A 36 -14.99 12.54 18.71
N ASN A 37 -13.70 12.62 19.10
CA ASN A 37 -12.81 11.47 19.28
C ASN A 37 -12.82 10.47 18.10
N HIS A 38 -12.90 10.98 16.87
CA HIS A 38 -12.91 10.13 15.69
C HIS A 38 -11.54 9.56 15.35
N GLU A 39 -10.47 10.28 15.68
CA GLU A 39 -9.11 9.87 15.35
C GLU A 39 -8.39 9.22 16.52
N LYS A 40 -7.75 8.08 16.27
CA LYS A 40 -6.85 7.36 17.17
C LYS A 40 -5.55 7.10 16.45
N THR A 41 -4.43 7.28 17.15
CA THR A 41 -3.13 7.02 16.52
C THR A 41 -2.16 6.35 17.47
N PHE A 42 -1.37 5.46 16.89
CA PHE A 42 -0.09 5.04 17.44
C PHE A 42 1.01 5.66 16.58
N LYS A 43 1.92 6.39 17.20
CA LYS A 43 3.08 6.98 16.53
C LYS A 43 4.36 6.61 17.26
N SER A 44 5.29 5.99 16.53
CA SER A 44 6.59 5.61 17.07
C SER A 44 7.54 6.82 17.14
N ARG A 45 8.63 6.67 17.88
CA ARG A 45 9.68 7.70 17.98
C ARG A 45 10.31 8.08 16.63
N SER A 46 10.37 7.14 15.68
CA SER A 46 10.89 7.38 14.33
C SER A 46 9.84 7.97 13.38
N GLY A 47 8.59 8.18 13.84
CA GLY A 47 7.52 8.76 13.05
C GLY A 47 6.69 7.74 12.25
N ILE A 48 6.91 6.44 12.43
CA ILE A 48 5.99 5.41 11.87
C ILE A 48 4.64 5.58 12.56
N GLN A 49 3.56 5.61 11.79
CA GLN A 49 2.23 5.92 12.30
C GLN A 49 1.20 4.89 11.85
N VAL A 50 0.31 4.54 12.76
CA VAL A 50 -0.99 3.92 12.48
C VAL A 50 -2.05 4.93 12.89
N LEU A 51 -2.89 5.35 11.97
CA LEU A 51 -4.01 6.27 12.19
C LEU A 51 -5.31 5.53 11.89
N VAL A 52 -6.24 5.61 12.81
CA VAL A 52 -7.62 5.12 12.65
C VAL A 52 -8.54 6.32 12.70
N ASN A 53 -9.41 6.45 11.70
CA ASN A 53 -10.45 7.48 11.63
C ASN A 53 -11.82 6.80 11.60
N ASP A 54 -12.56 6.89 12.69
CA ASP A 54 -13.88 6.26 12.84
C ASP A 54 -14.97 6.99 12.04
N GLU A 55 -14.83 8.29 11.82
CA GLU A 55 -15.80 9.08 11.04
C GLU A 55 -15.81 8.66 9.57
N ASP A 56 -14.63 8.48 9.00
CA ASP A 56 -14.47 8.10 7.60
C ASP A 56 -14.33 6.57 7.42
N THR A 57 -14.20 5.82 8.51
CA THR A 57 -13.95 4.37 8.51
C THR A 57 -12.67 4.04 7.72
N VAL A 58 -11.59 4.74 8.07
CA VAL A 58 -10.29 4.64 7.38
C VAL A 58 -9.19 4.20 8.36
N ILE A 59 -8.34 3.27 7.92
CA ILE A 59 -7.08 2.94 8.58
C ILE A 59 -5.93 3.32 7.66
N THR A 60 -4.97 4.09 8.18
CA THR A 60 -3.74 4.45 7.47
C THR A 60 -2.53 3.98 8.25
N LEU A 61 -1.67 3.20 7.60
CA LEU A 61 -0.32 2.92 8.05
C LEU A 61 0.64 3.75 7.20
N SER A 62 1.55 4.49 7.84
CA SER A 62 2.49 5.33 7.11
C SER A 62 3.88 5.35 7.73
N THR A 63 4.87 5.64 6.90
CA THR A 63 6.25 5.84 7.31
C THR A 63 6.74 7.23 6.94
N PRO A 64 7.72 7.80 7.64
CA PRO A 64 8.30 9.10 7.29
C PRO A 64 8.92 9.16 5.90
N GLY A 65 9.28 8.00 5.34
CA GLY A 65 9.81 7.87 3.98
C GLY A 65 8.76 7.96 2.87
N GLY A 66 7.47 8.17 3.20
CA GLY A 66 6.40 8.33 2.22
C GLY A 66 5.78 7.03 1.72
N HIS A 67 5.98 5.91 2.43
CA HIS A 67 5.26 4.66 2.14
C HIS A 67 3.97 4.62 2.95
N SER A 68 2.87 4.14 2.34
CA SER A 68 1.59 4.01 3.03
C SER A 68 0.76 2.82 2.57
N LEU A 69 -0.06 2.32 3.49
CA LEU A 69 -1.18 1.42 3.23
C LEU A 69 -2.44 2.07 3.81
N VAL A 70 -3.45 2.23 2.97
CA VAL A 70 -4.76 2.80 3.33
C VAL A 70 -5.83 1.77 3.08
N LEU A 71 -6.66 1.52 4.10
CA LEU A 71 -7.91 0.79 3.98
C LEU A 71 -9.02 1.82 4.18
N ASP A 72 -9.83 2.04 3.17
CA ASP A 72 -10.83 3.11 3.10
C ASP A 72 -12.20 2.50 2.78
N ASP A 73 -12.98 2.25 3.82
CA ASP A 73 -14.33 1.71 3.65
C ASP A 73 -15.30 2.74 3.08
N LYS A 74 -15.09 4.03 3.38
CA LYS A 74 -15.94 5.11 2.87
C LYS A 74 -15.93 5.20 1.34
N ASN A 75 -14.76 5.02 0.74
CA ASN A 75 -14.58 5.03 -0.71
C ASN A 75 -14.54 3.61 -1.31
N GLY A 76 -14.52 2.57 -0.48
CA GLY A 76 -14.41 1.17 -0.91
C GLY A 76 -13.08 0.88 -1.58
N GLU A 77 -11.97 1.37 -1.02
CA GLU A 77 -10.65 1.28 -1.62
C GLU A 77 -9.62 0.70 -0.64
N VAL A 78 -8.66 -0.06 -1.20
CA VAL A 78 -7.40 -0.40 -0.52
C VAL A 78 -6.26 0.06 -1.39
N VAL A 79 -5.35 0.87 -0.83
CA VAL A 79 -4.26 1.49 -1.59
C VAL A 79 -2.93 1.27 -0.87
N LEU A 80 -1.97 0.67 -1.56
CA LEU A 80 -0.57 0.61 -1.16
C LEU A 80 0.25 1.53 -2.07
N THR A 81 0.99 2.46 -1.49
CA THR A 81 1.85 3.40 -2.20
C THR A 81 3.26 3.43 -1.63
N ASP A 82 4.23 3.69 -2.50
CA ASP A 82 5.59 4.00 -2.09
C ASP A 82 5.98 5.46 -2.41
N SER A 83 7.13 5.89 -1.89
CA SER A 83 7.66 7.24 -2.14
C SER A 83 8.13 7.49 -3.57
N ASN A 84 8.18 6.46 -4.41
CA ASN A 84 8.68 6.55 -5.80
C ASN A 84 7.53 6.66 -6.82
N GLY A 85 6.28 6.68 -6.37
CA GLY A 85 5.11 6.74 -7.24
C GLY A 85 4.64 5.39 -7.76
N ASN A 86 5.08 4.28 -7.14
CA ASN A 86 4.49 2.97 -7.42
C ASN A 86 3.26 2.76 -6.56
N SER A 87 2.23 2.11 -7.11
CA SER A 87 1.00 1.84 -6.37
C SER A 87 0.33 0.52 -6.75
N LEU A 88 -0.37 -0.05 -5.77
CA LEU A 88 -1.35 -1.12 -5.95
C LEU A 88 -2.66 -0.66 -5.34
N LYS A 89 -3.68 -0.54 -6.16
CA LYS A 89 -5.01 -0.08 -5.77
C LYS A 89 -6.06 -1.14 -6.06
N PHE A 90 -6.91 -1.42 -5.07
CA PHE A 90 -8.13 -2.19 -5.19
C PHE A 90 -9.30 -1.21 -5.05
N SER A 91 -10.30 -1.31 -5.92
CA SER A 91 -11.50 -0.47 -5.88
C SER A 91 -12.67 -1.18 -6.56
N SER A 92 -13.84 -0.57 -6.55
CA SER A 92 -15.02 -1.07 -7.28
C SER A 92 -14.80 -1.17 -8.80
N ALA A 93 -13.84 -0.41 -9.35
CA ALA A 93 -13.46 -0.49 -10.77
C ALA A 93 -12.50 -1.65 -11.08
N GLY A 94 -11.96 -2.31 -10.05
CA GLY A 94 -11.01 -3.43 -10.18
C GLY A 94 -9.67 -3.17 -9.50
N ILE A 95 -8.62 -3.82 -10.02
CA ILE A 95 -7.26 -3.75 -9.49
C ILE A 95 -6.39 -2.97 -10.48
N THR A 96 -5.67 -1.97 -9.98
CA THR A 96 -4.68 -1.20 -10.72
C THR A 96 -3.30 -1.42 -10.11
N LEU A 97 -2.31 -1.76 -10.92
CA LEU A 97 -0.90 -1.82 -10.55
C LEU A 97 -0.14 -0.82 -11.43
N GLU A 98 0.45 0.17 -10.80
CA GLU A 98 1.23 1.22 -11.47
C GLU A 98 2.67 1.20 -10.99
N SER A 99 3.59 1.32 -11.92
CA SER A 99 5.01 1.51 -11.64
C SER A 99 5.53 2.72 -12.40
N SER A 100 6.18 3.64 -11.69
CA SER A 100 6.83 4.81 -12.27
C SER A 100 8.14 4.49 -13.00
N ALA A 101 8.61 3.23 -12.87
CA ALA A 101 9.84 2.73 -13.48
C ALA A 101 9.59 1.30 -14.04
N ASP A 102 10.52 0.40 -13.85
CA ASP A 102 10.42 -0.99 -14.31
C ASP A 102 9.44 -1.82 -13.47
N LEU A 103 8.63 -2.65 -14.12
CA LEU A 103 7.91 -3.75 -13.48
C LEU A 103 8.51 -5.08 -13.93
N LYS A 104 8.96 -5.91 -12.98
CA LYS A 104 9.52 -7.24 -13.24
C LYS A 104 8.67 -8.31 -12.56
N LEU A 105 8.06 -9.19 -13.35
CA LEU A 105 7.35 -10.37 -12.89
C LEU A 105 8.21 -11.59 -13.16
N LYS A 106 8.63 -12.31 -12.11
CA LYS A 106 9.41 -13.54 -12.22
C LYS A 106 8.66 -14.67 -11.54
N VAL A 107 8.33 -15.70 -12.32
CA VAL A 107 7.65 -16.90 -11.84
C VAL A 107 8.57 -18.09 -12.08
N SER A 108 8.84 -18.88 -11.05
CA SER A 108 9.77 -20.02 -11.12
C SER A 108 9.10 -21.31 -11.60
N ALA A 109 7.78 -21.33 -11.66
CA ALA A 109 6.97 -22.42 -12.16
C ALA A 109 6.03 -21.87 -13.26
N ASP A 110 4.82 -22.37 -13.36
CA ASP A 110 3.86 -21.98 -14.36
C ASP A 110 3.24 -20.61 -14.05
N ALA A 111 3.05 -19.79 -15.06
CA ALA A 111 2.25 -18.57 -15.03
C ALA A 111 1.09 -18.67 -16.01
N LYS A 112 -0.10 -18.26 -15.60
CA LYS A 112 -1.30 -18.24 -16.41
C LYS A 112 -1.95 -16.86 -16.35
N LEU A 113 -2.32 -16.33 -17.52
CA LEU A 113 -3.07 -15.08 -17.66
C LEU A 113 -4.34 -15.35 -18.47
N GLU A 114 -5.49 -15.15 -17.85
CA GLU A 114 -6.80 -15.38 -18.46
C GLU A 114 -7.63 -14.10 -18.46
N PHE A 115 -8.23 -13.80 -19.60
CA PHE A 115 -9.17 -12.70 -19.76
C PHE A 115 -10.54 -13.29 -20.08
N GLY A 116 -11.55 -13.06 -19.24
CA GLY A 116 -12.93 -13.46 -19.51
C GLY A 116 -13.63 -12.61 -20.57
N GLY A 117 -13.05 -11.47 -20.91
CA GLY A 117 -13.48 -10.54 -21.96
C GLY A 117 -12.32 -10.23 -22.90
N SER A 118 -12.13 -8.95 -23.21
CA SER A 118 -11.03 -8.50 -24.07
C SER A 118 -9.75 -8.37 -23.26
N GLY A 119 -8.62 -8.75 -23.82
CA GLY A 119 -7.29 -8.51 -23.29
C GLY A 119 -6.45 -7.72 -24.29
N GLU A 120 -5.63 -6.80 -23.81
CA GLU A 120 -4.70 -6.01 -24.62
C GLU A 120 -3.30 -6.06 -24.00
N VAL A 121 -2.29 -6.24 -24.85
CA VAL A 121 -0.86 -6.08 -24.47
C VAL A 121 -0.24 -5.14 -25.47
N SER A 122 0.23 -3.98 -25.00
CA SER A 122 0.82 -2.96 -25.84
C SER A 122 2.20 -2.54 -25.30
N ALA A 123 3.11 -2.22 -26.19
CA ALA A 123 4.44 -1.72 -25.85
C ALA A 123 4.75 -0.48 -26.71
N GLY A 124 5.21 0.59 -26.07
CA GLY A 124 5.56 1.85 -26.75
C GLY A 124 6.81 1.74 -27.65
N SER A 125 7.63 0.70 -27.46
CA SER A 125 8.83 0.45 -28.27
C SER A 125 8.82 -0.96 -28.83
N GLN A 126 9.28 -1.95 -28.10
CA GLN A 126 9.40 -3.33 -28.55
C GLN A 126 8.68 -4.28 -27.60
N LEU A 127 7.88 -5.19 -28.15
CA LEU A 127 7.36 -6.37 -27.47
C LEU A 127 8.15 -7.59 -27.93
N LYS A 128 8.83 -8.29 -27.00
CA LYS A 128 9.50 -9.57 -27.27
C LYS A 128 8.73 -10.69 -26.57
N LEU A 129 8.34 -11.72 -27.33
CA LEU A 129 7.78 -12.97 -26.85
C LEU A 129 8.75 -14.09 -27.22
N GLU A 130 9.17 -14.88 -26.23
CA GLU A 130 10.16 -15.93 -26.43
C GLU A 130 9.78 -17.17 -25.63
N GLY A 131 9.78 -18.31 -26.27
CA GLY A 131 9.56 -19.60 -25.65
C GLY A 131 10.58 -20.60 -26.16
N SER A 132 11.39 -21.22 -25.27
CA SER A 132 12.45 -22.17 -25.63
C SER A 132 11.93 -23.45 -26.26
N ALA A 133 10.73 -23.89 -25.92
CA ALA A 133 10.09 -25.08 -26.51
C ALA A 133 9.12 -24.74 -27.66
N GLY A 134 8.60 -23.52 -27.68
CA GLY A 134 7.67 -23.04 -28.69
C GLY A 134 6.82 -21.88 -28.22
N ILE A 135 6.18 -21.20 -29.14
CA ILE A 135 5.12 -20.22 -28.93
C ILE A 135 3.95 -20.62 -29.81
N GLU A 136 2.79 -20.83 -29.21
CA GLU A 136 1.55 -21.05 -29.94
C GLU A 136 0.69 -19.79 -29.93
N VAL A 137 0.23 -19.37 -31.10
CA VAL A 137 -0.74 -18.27 -31.25
C VAL A 137 -1.91 -18.84 -32.07
N SER A 138 -3.03 -19.01 -31.39
CA SER A 138 -4.24 -19.54 -32.05
C SER A 138 -5.43 -18.61 -31.89
N SER A 139 -6.36 -18.64 -32.83
CA SER A 139 -7.58 -17.83 -32.80
C SER A 139 -8.73 -18.63 -33.39
N GLY A 140 -9.88 -18.65 -32.70
CA GLY A 140 -11.12 -19.20 -33.26
C GLY A 140 -11.74 -18.34 -34.38
N GLY A 141 -11.24 -17.13 -34.57
CA GLY A 141 -11.63 -16.18 -35.61
C GLY A 141 -10.44 -15.77 -36.47
N THR A 142 -10.18 -14.49 -36.57
CA THR A 142 -9.08 -13.96 -37.41
C THR A 142 -7.86 -13.65 -36.56
N ALA A 143 -6.69 -14.19 -36.92
CA ALA A 143 -5.39 -13.72 -36.47
C ALA A 143 -4.83 -12.74 -37.52
N LYS A 144 -4.46 -11.52 -37.10
CA LYS A 144 -3.86 -10.49 -37.96
C LYS A 144 -2.42 -10.21 -37.53
N LEU A 145 -1.45 -10.45 -38.40
CA LEU A 145 -0.11 -9.90 -38.32
C LEU A 145 0.02 -8.72 -39.27
N LYS A 146 0.46 -7.56 -38.76
CA LYS A 146 0.67 -6.37 -39.57
C LYS A 146 2.00 -5.72 -39.19
N GLY A 147 2.85 -5.49 -40.13
CA GLY A 147 4.13 -4.78 -39.95
C GLY A 147 4.63 -4.25 -41.29
N SER A 148 5.56 -3.32 -41.31
CA SER A 148 6.27 -2.88 -42.53
C SER A 148 7.08 -4.04 -43.13
N LEU A 149 7.57 -4.94 -42.30
CA LEU A 149 8.20 -6.20 -42.68
C LEU A 149 7.70 -7.30 -41.73
N VAL A 150 7.23 -8.43 -42.30
CA VAL A 150 6.92 -9.67 -41.57
C VAL A 150 7.89 -10.72 -42.06
N GLN A 151 8.78 -11.22 -41.21
CA GLN A 151 9.73 -12.26 -41.54
C GLN A 151 9.35 -13.55 -40.85
N ILE A 152 9.21 -14.61 -41.63
CA ILE A 152 8.90 -15.98 -41.19
C ILE A 152 10.01 -16.87 -41.70
N ASN A 153 10.76 -17.51 -40.77
CA ASN A 153 11.88 -18.41 -41.10
C ASN A 153 11.48 -19.85 -40.89
#